data_2d99b7677014115e3ea70d065e554d20
#
_entry.id   2d99b7677014115e3ea70d065e554d20
#
_cell.length_a   1.000
_cell.length_b   1.000
_cell.length_c   1.000
_cell.angle_alpha   90.00
_cell.angle_beta   90.00
_cell.angle_gamma   90.00
#
_symmetry.space_group_name_H-M   'P 1'
#
loop_
_entity.id
_entity.type
_entity.pdbx_description
1 polymer ?
#
loop_
_entity_poly.entity_id
_entity_poly.type
_entity_poly.pdbx_seq_one_letter_code
_entity_poly.pdbx_strand_id
1 'polypeptide(L)'
;MSEELLRAARNGDEEAFAALYQKYFPLLLRLKNTYYLRNYVSEDWEQEARIALYQALRTYEKSKDVSFGSYYKSIISNQIYSLLRKQNALKRRDQKDEVSIDQKIETEGPDFLAEITLQEPLAIQHLLLKEAIENCEIQFSKIE
;
A
#
# COMPACT_ATOMS: atom_id res chain seq x y z
N MET A 1 -26.15 14.97 1.99
CA MET A 1 -25.06 15.35 2.95
C MET A 1 -25.27 16.81 3.30
N SER A 2 -25.36 17.10 4.56
CA SER A 2 -25.60 18.49 4.97
C SER A 2 -24.35 19.34 4.76
N GLU A 3 -24.51 20.52 4.19
CA GLU A 3 -23.42 21.50 4.03
C GLU A 3 -22.84 21.91 5.39
N GLU A 4 -23.67 21.87 6.40
CA GLU A 4 -23.31 22.17 7.78
C GLU A 4 -22.19 21.23 8.27
N LEU A 5 -22.28 19.93 7.98
CA LEU A 5 -21.26 18.95 8.38
C LEU A 5 -19.92 19.23 7.69
N LEU A 6 -19.94 19.57 6.39
CA LEU A 6 -18.72 19.94 5.65
C LEU A 6 -18.10 21.23 6.20
N ARG A 7 -18.94 22.23 6.53
CA ARG A 7 -18.49 23.49 7.09
C ARG A 7 -17.89 23.29 8.48
N ALA A 8 -18.54 22.51 9.35
CA ALA A 8 -18.05 22.21 10.70
C ALA A 8 -16.70 21.49 10.63
N ALA A 9 -16.58 20.43 9.84
CA ALA A 9 -15.32 19.70 9.67
C ALA A 9 -14.20 20.58 9.09
N ARG A 10 -14.53 21.51 8.17
CA ARG A 10 -13.57 22.47 7.61
C ARG A 10 -13.07 23.46 8.67
N ASN A 11 -13.91 23.83 9.62
CA ASN A 11 -13.58 24.74 10.71
C ASN A 11 -12.82 24.06 11.86
N GLY A 12 -12.54 22.76 11.77
CA GLY A 12 -11.77 22.01 12.76
C GLY A 12 -12.60 21.28 13.80
N ASP A 13 -13.89 21.09 13.55
CA ASP A 13 -14.75 20.25 14.40
C ASP A 13 -14.36 18.77 14.22
N GLU A 14 -13.82 18.19 15.28
CA GLU A 14 -13.33 16.81 15.29
C GLU A 14 -14.46 15.79 15.13
N GLU A 15 -15.63 16.03 15.71
CA GLU A 15 -16.78 15.14 15.60
C GLU A 15 -17.32 15.13 14.16
N ALA A 16 -17.42 16.28 13.54
CA ALA A 16 -17.82 16.43 12.15
C ALA A 16 -16.81 15.75 11.20
N PHE A 17 -15.53 15.89 11.48
CA PHE A 17 -14.46 15.21 10.72
C PHE A 17 -14.56 13.70 10.86
N ALA A 18 -14.73 13.20 12.10
CA ALA A 18 -14.88 11.77 12.37
C ALA A 18 -16.13 11.19 11.69
N ALA A 19 -17.25 11.90 11.69
CA ALA A 19 -18.48 11.50 11.01
C ALA A 19 -18.28 11.38 9.48
N LEU A 20 -17.58 12.34 8.86
CA LEU A 20 -17.23 12.28 7.45
C LEU A 20 -16.27 11.13 7.15
N TYR A 21 -15.26 10.92 7.98
CA TYR A 21 -14.33 9.81 7.84
C TYR A 21 -15.04 8.46 7.87
N GLN A 22 -15.92 8.25 8.85
CA GLN A 22 -16.73 7.02 8.94
C GLN A 22 -17.63 6.82 7.72
N LYS A 23 -18.24 7.88 7.23
CA LYS A 23 -19.10 7.83 6.03
C LYS A 23 -18.33 7.35 4.80
N TYR A 24 -17.08 7.76 4.63
CA TYR A 24 -16.25 7.42 3.47
C TYR A 24 -15.29 6.26 3.71
N PHE A 25 -15.31 5.66 4.89
CA PHE A 25 -14.47 4.50 5.23
C PHE A 25 -14.63 3.31 4.26
N PRO A 26 -15.83 2.97 3.75
CA PRO A 26 -15.97 1.91 2.75
C PRO A 26 -15.19 2.16 1.46
N LEU A 27 -14.98 3.43 1.08
CA LEU A 27 -14.16 3.79 -0.06
C LEU A 27 -12.69 3.41 0.18
N LEU A 28 -12.18 3.69 1.38
CA LEU A 28 -10.82 3.30 1.78
C LEU A 28 -10.63 1.78 1.73
N LEU A 29 -11.58 1.00 2.27
CA LEU A 29 -11.54 -0.46 2.23
C LEU A 29 -11.48 -1.00 0.80
N ARG A 30 -12.26 -0.40 -0.10
CA ARG A 30 -12.23 -0.77 -1.53
C ARG A 30 -10.87 -0.51 -2.16
N LEU A 31 -10.26 0.64 -1.90
CA LEU A 31 -8.93 0.98 -2.41
C LEU A 31 -7.86 0.06 -1.85
N LYS A 32 -7.90 -0.24 -0.55
CA LYS A 32 -6.99 -1.18 0.11
C LYS A 32 -7.08 -2.60 -0.47
N ASN A 33 -8.27 -3.05 -0.83
CA ASN A 33 -8.47 -4.36 -1.45
C ASN A 33 -8.08 -4.39 -2.94
N THR A 34 -8.06 -3.24 -3.61
CA THR A 34 -7.74 -3.13 -5.03
C THR A 34 -6.23 -2.94 -5.27
N TYR A 35 -5.57 -2.19 -4.40
CA TYR A 35 -4.16 -1.82 -4.57
C TYR A 35 -3.29 -2.38 -3.45
N TYR A 36 -2.08 -2.80 -3.81
CA TYR A 36 -1.08 -3.27 -2.87
C TYR A 36 0.04 -2.25 -2.70
N LEU A 37 0.19 -1.72 -1.48
CA LEU A 37 1.29 -0.88 -1.07
C LEU A 37 2.23 -1.69 -0.16
N ARG A 38 3.47 -1.86 -0.60
CA ARG A 38 4.50 -2.56 0.15
C ARG A 38 4.81 -1.82 1.45
N ASN A 39 4.92 -2.56 2.54
CA ASN A 39 5.21 -2.04 3.88
C ASN A 39 4.12 -1.10 4.46
N TYR A 40 2.91 -1.08 3.88
CA TYR A 40 1.77 -0.36 4.43
C TYR A 40 0.91 -1.30 5.27
N VAL A 41 0.77 -0.98 6.55
CA VAL A 41 -0.20 -1.62 7.45
C VAL A 41 -1.54 -0.87 7.41
N SER A 42 -2.56 -1.40 8.10
CA SER A 42 -3.90 -0.79 8.09
C SER A 42 -3.91 0.66 8.55
N GLU A 43 -3.12 0.96 9.56
CA GLU A 43 -2.98 2.30 10.15
C GLU A 43 -2.39 3.30 9.15
N ASP A 44 -1.46 2.89 8.32
CA ASP A 44 -0.90 3.74 7.26
C ASP A 44 -1.95 4.11 6.22
N TRP A 45 -2.78 3.15 5.80
CA TRP A 45 -3.90 3.39 4.91
C TRP A 45 -4.92 4.36 5.49
N GLU A 46 -5.24 4.22 6.77
CA GLU A 46 -6.14 5.13 7.48
C GLU A 46 -5.55 6.53 7.59
N GLN A 47 -4.25 6.64 7.84
CA GLN A 47 -3.55 7.92 7.90
C GLN A 47 -3.60 8.64 6.54
N GLU A 48 -3.32 7.92 5.44
CA GLU A 48 -3.42 8.47 4.09
C GLU A 48 -4.84 8.94 3.77
N ALA A 49 -5.85 8.17 4.19
CA ALA A 49 -7.26 8.54 4.00
C ALA A 49 -7.64 9.81 4.79
N ARG A 50 -7.15 9.97 6.02
CA ARG A 50 -7.37 11.18 6.83
C ARG A 50 -6.70 12.40 6.21
N ILE A 51 -5.47 12.26 5.74
CA ILE A 51 -4.74 13.33 5.04
C ILE A 51 -5.49 13.75 3.78
N ALA A 52 -5.94 12.79 2.98
CA ALA A 52 -6.72 13.05 1.77
C ALA A 52 -8.07 13.72 2.08
N LEU A 53 -8.75 13.31 3.15
CA LEU A 53 -10.01 13.92 3.59
C LEU A 53 -9.81 15.38 4.03
N TYR A 54 -8.77 15.63 4.81
CA TYR A 54 -8.41 16.98 5.23
C TYR A 54 -8.09 17.88 4.03
N GLN A 55 -7.32 17.38 3.09
CA GLN A 55 -7.02 18.09 1.86
C GLN A 55 -8.29 18.37 1.04
N ALA A 56 -9.16 17.37 0.91
CA ALA A 56 -10.44 17.52 0.21
C ALA A 56 -11.32 18.60 0.86
N LEU A 57 -11.44 18.64 2.17
CA LEU A 57 -12.20 19.65 2.89
C LEU A 57 -11.68 21.06 2.64
N ARG A 58 -10.36 21.25 2.57
CA ARG A 58 -9.75 22.56 2.35
C ARG A 58 -9.91 23.07 0.92
N THR A 59 -9.89 22.17 -0.05
CA THR A 59 -9.82 22.54 -1.48
C THR A 59 -11.14 22.35 -2.23
N TYR A 60 -12.15 21.74 -1.60
CA TYR A 60 -13.46 21.56 -2.23
C TYR A 60 -14.21 22.86 -2.39
N GLU A 61 -14.63 23.13 -3.63
CA GLU A 61 -15.50 24.25 -4.00
C GLU A 61 -16.81 23.71 -4.57
N LYS A 62 -17.93 24.11 -3.96
CA LYS A 62 -19.26 23.66 -4.38
C LYS A 62 -19.68 24.16 -5.78
N SER A 63 -19.04 25.20 -6.27
CA SER A 63 -19.34 25.82 -7.58
C SER A 63 -19.07 24.93 -8.80
N LYS A 64 -18.44 23.76 -8.60
CA LYS A 64 -18.01 22.85 -9.67
C LYS A 64 -18.90 21.62 -9.76
N ASP A 65 -20.17 21.67 -9.87
CA ASP A 65 -21.13 20.57 -10.12
C ASP A 65 -20.69 19.13 -9.77
N VAL A 66 -19.73 18.97 -8.85
CA VAL A 66 -19.16 17.71 -8.41
C VAL A 66 -19.51 17.51 -6.94
N SER A 67 -20.03 16.34 -6.58
CA SER A 67 -20.28 16.04 -5.19
C SER A 67 -18.97 15.93 -4.39
N PHE A 68 -19.02 16.28 -3.10
CA PHE A 68 -17.86 16.14 -2.22
C PHE A 68 -17.30 14.70 -2.21
N GLY A 69 -18.17 13.69 -2.22
CA GLY A 69 -17.74 12.28 -2.25
C GLY A 69 -16.95 11.92 -3.50
N SER A 70 -17.39 12.41 -4.67
CA SER A 70 -16.65 12.21 -5.93
C SER A 70 -15.31 12.95 -5.94
N TYR A 71 -15.30 14.16 -5.38
CA TYR A 71 -14.09 14.95 -5.22
C TYR A 71 -13.07 14.29 -4.29
N TYR A 72 -13.51 13.85 -3.11
CA TYR A 72 -12.68 13.12 -2.16
C TYR A 72 -12.13 11.81 -2.76
N LYS A 73 -12.98 11.06 -3.48
CA LYS A 73 -12.56 9.85 -4.20
C LYS A 73 -11.41 10.14 -5.18
N SER A 74 -11.48 11.24 -5.91
CA SER A 74 -10.41 11.63 -6.83
C SER A 74 -9.10 11.96 -6.09
N ILE A 75 -9.17 12.69 -4.98
CA ILE A 75 -8.01 13.06 -4.18
C ILE A 75 -7.34 11.83 -3.59
N ILE A 76 -8.08 10.96 -2.90
CA ILE A 76 -7.51 9.76 -2.29
C ILE A 76 -6.95 8.79 -3.34
N SER A 77 -7.63 8.62 -4.47
CA SER A 77 -7.14 7.79 -5.57
C SER A 77 -5.82 8.33 -6.15
N ASN A 78 -5.73 9.63 -6.39
CA ASN A 78 -4.50 10.26 -6.88
C ASN A 78 -3.34 10.12 -5.87
N GLN A 79 -3.62 10.20 -4.57
CA GLN A 79 -2.63 10.00 -3.52
C GLN A 79 -2.10 8.56 -3.53
N ILE A 80 -2.99 7.56 -3.60
CA ILE A 80 -2.62 6.15 -3.71
C ILE A 80 -1.82 5.88 -5.00
N TYR A 81 -2.23 6.44 -6.13
CA TYR A 81 -1.46 6.32 -7.38
C TYR A 81 -0.07 6.95 -7.30
N SER A 82 0.08 8.05 -6.58
CA SER A 82 1.39 8.66 -6.33
C SER A 82 2.29 7.76 -5.49
N LEU A 83 1.74 7.10 -4.46
CA LEU A 83 2.45 6.13 -3.63
C LEU A 83 2.86 4.90 -4.44
N LEU A 84 1.98 4.37 -5.28
CA LEU A 84 2.29 3.25 -6.18
C LEU A 84 3.40 3.61 -7.17
N ARG A 85 3.37 4.82 -7.75
CA ARG A 85 4.44 5.30 -8.65
C ARG A 85 5.78 5.39 -7.94
N LYS A 86 5.81 5.90 -6.70
CA LYS A 86 7.02 5.95 -5.87
C LYS A 86 7.55 4.54 -5.58
N GLN A 87 6.68 3.63 -5.18
CA GLN A 87 7.03 2.21 -4.94
C GLN A 87 7.64 1.56 -6.19
N ASN A 88 7.03 1.76 -7.36
CA ASN A 88 7.52 1.21 -8.62
C ASN A 88 8.83 1.85 -9.09
N ALA A 89 9.03 3.14 -8.82
CA ALA A 89 10.28 3.83 -9.10
C ALA A 89 11.44 3.29 -8.23
N LEU A 90 11.19 3.06 -6.94
CA LEU A 90 12.16 2.45 -6.04
C LEU A 90 12.52 1.04 -6.50
N LYS A 91 11.53 0.22 -6.84
CA LYS A 91 11.75 -1.13 -7.36
C LYS A 91 12.63 -1.14 -8.61
N ARG A 92 12.41 -0.21 -9.56
CA ARG A 92 13.25 -0.08 -10.76
C ARG A 92 14.67 0.38 -10.44
N ARG A 93 14.85 1.22 -9.42
CA ARG A 93 16.17 1.65 -8.96
C ARG A 93 16.93 0.49 -8.36
N ASP A 94 16.30 -0.25 -7.46
CA ASP A 94 16.90 -1.45 -6.85
C ASP A 94 17.29 -2.48 -7.91
N GLN A 95 16.45 -2.70 -8.94
CA GLN A 95 16.77 -3.59 -10.05
C GLN A 95 17.93 -3.10 -10.94
N LYS A 96 18.16 -1.78 -11.04
CA LYS A 96 19.32 -1.24 -11.77
C LYS A 96 20.61 -1.35 -10.97
N ASP A 97 20.50 -1.31 -9.64
CA ASP A 97 21.63 -1.49 -8.72
C ASP A 97 21.95 -2.98 -8.51
N GLU A 98 21.02 -3.89 -8.85
CA GLU A 98 21.27 -5.32 -8.97
C GLU A 98 22.09 -5.56 -10.24
N VAL A 99 23.40 -5.60 -10.07
CA VAL A 99 24.32 -6.06 -11.14
C VAL A 99 23.96 -7.50 -11.46
N SER A 100 23.72 -7.80 -12.74
CA SER A 100 23.46 -9.16 -13.21
C SER A 100 24.53 -10.12 -12.66
N ILE A 101 24.08 -11.30 -12.19
CA ILE A 101 24.99 -12.35 -11.71
C ILE A 101 26.05 -12.67 -12.78
N ASP A 102 25.67 -12.70 -14.04
CA ASP A 102 26.58 -12.92 -15.17
C ASP A 102 27.65 -11.83 -15.27
N GLN A 103 27.26 -10.57 -15.04
CA GLN A 103 28.21 -9.43 -15.07
C GLN A 103 29.17 -9.46 -13.87
N LYS A 104 28.70 -9.94 -12.71
CA LYS A 104 29.57 -10.12 -11.52
C LYS A 104 30.53 -11.30 -11.69
N ILE A 105 30.11 -12.38 -12.33
CA ILE A 105 30.97 -13.52 -12.67
C ILE A 105 32.09 -13.07 -13.62
N GLU A 106 31.80 -12.20 -14.61
CA GLU A 106 32.81 -11.65 -15.51
C GLU A 106 33.84 -10.75 -14.80
N THR A 107 33.40 -10.00 -13.78
CA THR A 107 34.29 -9.04 -13.06
C THR A 107 35.01 -9.64 -11.86
N GLU A 108 34.37 -10.55 -11.12
CA GLU A 108 34.90 -11.08 -9.84
C GLU A 108 35.31 -12.57 -9.93
N GLY A 109 35.00 -13.24 -11.06
CA GLY A 109 35.31 -14.64 -11.29
C GLY A 109 34.33 -15.63 -10.68
N PRO A 110 34.50 -16.95 -10.95
CA PRO A 110 33.53 -17.98 -10.54
C PRO A 110 33.44 -18.19 -9.02
N ASP A 111 34.42 -17.73 -8.24
CA ASP A 111 34.43 -17.87 -6.77
C ASP A 111 33.31 -17.05 -6.10
N PHE A 112 32.77 -16.03 -6.77
CA PHE A 112 31.63 -15.24 -6.31
C PHE A 112 30.36 -16.09 -6.07
N LEU A 113 30.11 -17.08 -6.89
CA LEU A 113 28.97 -17.99 -6.73
C LEU A 113 29.09 -18.88 -5.49
N ALA A 114 30.30 -19.27 -5.11
CA ALA A 114 30.57 -20.05 -3.92
C ALA A 114 30.27 -19.22 -2.65
N GLU A 115 30.59 -17.93 -2.66
CA GLU A 115 30.34 -17.03 -1.53
C GLU A 115 28.84 -16.74 -1.32
N ILE A 116 28.07 -16.55 -2.40
CA ILE A 116 26.59 -16.39 -2.30
C ILE A 116 25.94 -17.65 -1.77
N THR A 117 26.35 -18.83 -2.25
CA THR A 117 25.78 -20.11 -1.83
C THR A 117 26.02 -20.41 -0.36
N LEU A 118 27.11 -19.89 0.22
CA LEU A 118 27.42 -20.01 1.65
C LEU A 118 26.66 -19.01 2.52
N GLN A 119 26.15 -17.91 1.97
CA GLN A 119 25.45 -16.86 2.71
C GLN A 119 23.92 -17.07 2.78
N GLU A 120 23.33 -17.92 1.97
CA GLU A 120 21.93 -18.30 2.16
C GLU A 120 21.80 -19.24 3.38
N PRO A 121 21.20 -18.79 4.49
CA PRO A 121 21.01 -19.67 5.61
C PRO A 121 20.02 -20.76 5.20
N LEU A 122 20.48 -21.99 5.16
CA LEU A 122 19.67 -23.21 5.00
C LEU A 122 18.41 -23.23 5.89
N ALA A 123 18.42 -22.45 6.98
CA ALA A 123 17.31 -22.22 7.88
C ALA A 123 16.10 -21.54 7.21
N ILE A 124 16.29 -20.62 6.27
CA ILE A 124 15.17 -19.93 5.59
C ILE A 124 14.50 -20.86 4.57
N GLN A 125 15.28 -21.64 3.83
CA GLN A 125 14.72 -22.63 2.90
C GLN A 125 13.95 -23.72 3.67
N HIS A 126 14.45 -24.13 4.83
CA HIS A 126 13.80 -25.13 5.69
C HIS A 126 12.50 -24.61 6.28
N LEU A 127 12.44 -23.33 6.67
CA LEU A 127 11.22 -22.67 7.16
C LEU A 127 10.15 -22.53 6.07
N LEU A 128 10.53 -22.09 4.87
CA LEU A 128 9.61 -21.96 3.73
C LEU A 128 9.05 -23.32 3.29
N LEU A 129 9.88 -24.36 3.30
CA LEU A 129 9.45 -25.72 2.99
C LEU A 129 8.49 -26.26 4.04
N LYS A 130 8.76 -26.00 5.32
CA LYS A 130 7.91 -26.40 6.44
C LYS A 130 6.55 -25.73 6.40
N GLU A 131 6.49 -24.41 6.17
CA GLU A 131 5.23 -23.68 5.97
C GLU A 131 4.44 -24.18 4.76
N ALA A 132 5.11 -24.48 3.66
CA ALA A 132 4.45 -25.02 2.46
C ALA A 132 3.84 -26.41 2.73
N ILE A 133 4.51 -27.28 3.49
CA ILE A 133 4.00 -28.60 3.87
C ILE A 133 2.83 -28.48 4.84
N GLU A 134 2.92 -27.63 5.86
CA GLU A 134 1.84 -27.39 6.83
C GLU A 134 0.58 -26.83 6.15
N ASN A 135 0.74 -25.91 5.19
CA ASN A 135 -0.36 -25.39 4.41
C ASN A 135 -0.99 -26.42 3.47
N CYS A 136 -0.22 -27.35 2.93
CA CYS A 136 -0.74 -28.48 2.16
C CYS A 136 -1.56 -29.44 3.02
N GLU A 137 -1.08 -29.79 4.21
CA GLU A 137 -1.81 -30.69 5.15
C GLU A 137 -3.14 -30.09 5.58
N ILE A 138 -3.21 -28.78 5.84
CA ILE A 138 -4.46 -28.07 6.17
C ILE A 138 -5.46 -28.10 5.03
N GLN A 139 -5.01 -28.04 3.77
CA GLN A 139 -5.91 -28.13 2.61
C GLN A 139 -6.45 -29.55 2.42
N PHE A 140 -5.66 -30.57 2.64
CA PHE A 140 -6.10 -31.96 2.53
C PHE A 140 -7.09 -32.36 3.62
N SER A 141 -6.93 -31.85 4.84
CA SER A 141 -7.85 -32.12 5.95
C SER A 141 -9.23 -31.46 5.82
N LYS A 142 -9.41 -30.54 4.89
CA LYS A 142 -10.71 -29.91 4.59
C LYS A 142 -11.51 -30.59 3.47
N ILE A 143 -10.96 -31.64 2.86
CA ILE A 143 -11.59 -32.38 1.73
C ILE A 143 -12.23 -33.70 2.22
N GLU A 144 -12.04 -34.11 3.48
CA GLU A 144 -12.80 -35.18 4.16
C GLU A 144 -13.98 -34.56 4.93
#